data_260228d4d24cda51b080d1d3670dc920
#
_entry.id   260228d4d24cda51b080d1d3670dc920
#
_cell.length_a   1.000
_cell.length_b   1.000
_cell.length_c   1.000
_cell.angle_alpha   90.00
_cell.angle_beta   90.00
_cell.angle_gamma   90.00
#
_symmetry.space_group_name_H-M   'P 1'
#
loop_
_entity.id
_entity.type
_entity.pdbx_description
1 polymer ?
#
loop_
_entity_poly.entity_id
_entity_poly.type
_entity_poly.pdbx_seq_one_letter_code
_entity_poly.pdbx_strand_id
1 'polypeptide(L)'
;MGNSVGNLKDYWDVIENHESLQGGFIWDFVDQTIEKVNKNGKKFWAYGGDFEDEFYGNDSNFCSNGLVAADRSLNPHMMEVKKVYQPIGFEPIDLSNGLSLIHI
;
A
#
# COMPACT_ATOMS: atom_id res chain seq x y z
N MET A 1 -6.10 -8.16 0.30
CA MET A 1 -7.41 -7.54 0.62
C MET A 1 -7.98 -6.85 -0.60
N GLY A 2 -9.30 -6.92 -0.78
CA GLY A 2 -9.94 -6.47 -2.02
C GLY A 2 -9.92 -4.96 -2.28
N ASN A 3 -9.80 -4.10 -1.29
CA ASN A 3 -9.88 -2.65 -1.45
C ASN A 3 -8.65 -1.87 -0.95
N SER A 4 -7.60 -2.54 -0.64
CA SER A 4 -6.29 -2.01 -0.20
C SER A 4 -6.25 -0.48 0.09
N VAL A 5 -5.79 0.33 -0.85
CA VAL A 5 -5.74 1.80 -0.76
C VAL A 5 -6.86 2.50 -1.54
N GLY A 6 -7.96 1.80 -1.79
CA GLY A 6 -9.11 2.40 -2.47
C GLY A 6 -9.61 3.63 -1.72
N ASN A 7 -9.86 4.70 -2.45
CA ASN A 7 -10.30 5.99 -1.93
C ASN A 7 -9.33 6.64 -0.90
N LEU A 8 -8.05 6.29 -0.91
CA LEU A 8 -7.08 6.86 0.03
C LEU A 8 -7.07 8.40 -0.03
N LYS A 9 -7.18 8.96 -1.23
CA LYS A 9 -7.25 10.41 -1.39
C LYS A 9 -8.46 11.01 -0.67
N ASP A 10 -9.64 10.39 -0.78
CA ASP A 10 -10.86 10.91 -0.13
C ASP A 10 -10.73 10.89 1.39
N TYR A 11 -10.09 9.85 1.96
CA TYR A 11 -9.76 9.82 3.38
C TYR A 11 -8.83 10.96 3.77
N TRP A 12 -7.78 11.19 2.97
CA TRP A 12 -6.80 12.22 3.28
C TRP A 12 -7.38 13.62 3.18
N ASP A 13 -8.20 13.88 2.15
CA ASP A 13 -8.92 15.15 2.00
C ASP A 13 -9.81 15.46 3.24
N VAL A 14 -10.46 14.45 3.80
CA VAL A 14 -11.27 14.61 5.03
C VAL A 14 -10.37 14.83 6.25
N ILE A 15 -9.28 14.07 6.37
CA ILE A 15 -8.35 14.19 7.50
C ILE A 15 -7.75 15.59 7.55
N GLU A 16 -7.27 16.12 6.44
CA GLU A 16 -6.64 17.44 6.37
C GLU A 16 -7.62 18.60 6.62
N ASN A 17 -8.91 18.40 6.36
CA ASN A 17 -9.93 19.43 6.54
C ASN A 17 -10.62 19.41 7.90
N HIS A 18 -10.25 18.50 8.81
CA HIS A 18 -10.91 18.38 10.12
C HIS A 18 -9.89 18.28 11.25
N GLU A 19 -9.81 19.31 12.09
CA GLU A 19 -8.86 19.39 13.23
C GLU A 19 -8.94 18.21 14.21
N SER A 20 -10.08 17.53 14.30
CA SER A 20 -10.26 16.36 15.14
C SER A 20 -9.64 15.08 14.58
N LEU A 21 -9.23 15.07 13.30
CA LEU A 21 -8.63 13.94 12.63
C LEU A 21 -7.11 14.15 12.54
N GLN A 22 -6.35 13.16 12.95
CA GLN A 22 -4.88 13.27 13.03
C GLN A 22 -4.15 12.41 12.01
N GLY A 23 -4.87 11.60 11.25
CA GLY A 23 -4.28 10.72 10.25
C GLY A 23 -4.89 9.34 10.22
N GLY A 24 -4.24 8.42 9.51
CA GLY A 24 -4.65 7.03 9.37
C GLY A 24 -3.43 6.14 9.14
N PHE A 25 -3.62 4.85 9.34
CA PHE A 25 -2.58 3.85 9.12
C PHE A 25 -3.02 2.86 8.05
N ILE A 26 -2.14 2.61 7.09
CA ILE A 26 -2.36 1.58 6.09
C ILE A 26 -1.84 0.25 6.64
N TRP A 27 -2.65 -0.79 6.62
CA TRP A 27 -2.24 -2.13 6.89
C TRP A 27 -2.03 -2.91 5.59
N ASP A 28 -0.81 -3.23 5.18
CA ASP A 28 0.46 -3.13 5.88
C ASP A 28 1.54 -2.54 4.94
N PHE A 29 2.75 -2.32 5.44
CA PHE A 29 3.83 -1.79 4.61
C PHE A 29 4.46 -2.89 3.74
N VAL A 30 4.71 -4.07 4.30
CA VAL A 30 5.37 -5.19 3.61
C VAL A 30 4.47 -6.41 3.59
N ASP A 31 4.38 -7.10 2.46
CA ASP A 31 3.69 -8.39 2.39
C ASP A 31 4.22 -9.37 3.45
N GLN A 32 3.32 -9.93 4.24
CA GLN A 32 3.63 -10.90 5.29
C GLN A 32 3.80 -12.30 4.68
N THR A 33 4.82 -12.48 3.86
CA THR A 33 5.12 -13.74 3.19
C THR A 33 6.58 -14.14 3.40
N ILE A 34 6.83 -15.45 3.33
CA ILE A 34 8.17 -16.04 3.52
C ILE A 34 8.55 -16.84 2.27
N GLU A 35 9.78 -16.66 1.77
CA GLU A 35 10.24 -17.45 0.63
C GLU A 35 10.32 -18.94 1.00
N LYS A 36 9.63 -19.78 0.23
CA LYS A 36 9.72 -21.25 0.28
C LYS A 36 10.08 -21.81 -1.07
N VAL A 37 10.55 -23.04 -1.06
CA VAL A 37 10.81 -23.82 -2.28
C VAL A 37 9.84 -24.99 -2.31
N ASN A 38 9.09 -25.14 -3.38
CA ASN A 38 8.15 -26.23 -3.53
C ASN A 38 8.87 -27.56 -3.91
N LYS A 39 8.12 -28.67 -3.96
CA LYS A 39 8.64 -30.01 -4.29
C LYS A 39 9.32 -30.09 -5.67
N ASN A 40 9.05 -29.15 -6.57
CA ASN A 40 9.64 -29.05 -7.90
C ASN A 40 10.87 -28.11 -7.96
N GLY A 41 11.36 -27.64 -6.82
CA GLY A 41 12.49 -26.71 -6.74
C GLY A 41 12.15 -25.26 -7.11
N LYS A 42 10.87 -24.91 -7.28
CA LYS A 42 10.46 -23.54 -7.60
C LYS A 42 10.26 -22.72 -6.32
N LYS A 43 10.87 -21.55 -6.26
CA LYS A 43 10.65 -20.56 -5.22
C LYS A 43 9.28 -19.91 -5.34
N PHE A 44 8.66 -19.63 -4.18
CA PHE A 44 7.41 -18.90 -4.10
C PHE A 44 7.29 -18.21 -2.73
N TRP A 45 6.42 -17.23 -2.63
CA TRP A 45 6.10 -16.54 -1.38
C TRP A 45 4.96 -17.27 -0.68
N ALA A 46 5.28 -17.91 0.43
CA ALA A 46 4.35 -18.74 1.21
C ALA A 46 3.68 -17.91 2.31
N TYR A 47 2.41 -18.19 2.55
CA TYR A 47 1.65 -17.62 3.66
C TYR A 47 0.55 -18.57 4.13
N GLY A 48 0.06 -18.40 5.37
CA GLY A 48 -1.10 -19.11 5.90
C GLY A 48 -1.02 -20.62 5.69
N GLY A 49 -1.97 -21.21 4.97
CA GLY A 49 -2.08 -22.64 4.72
C GLY A 49 -0.89 -23.29 3.98
N ASP A 50 0.01 -22.49 3.39
CA ASP A 50 1.25 -23.01 2.77
C ASP A 50 2.23 -23.60 3.79
N PHE A 51 2.00 -23.39 5.08
CA PHE A 51 2.82 -23.93 6.16
C PHE A 51 2.31 -25.25 6.69
N GLU A 52 1.24 -25.81 6.11
CA GLU A 52 0.70 -27.16 6.38
C GLU A 52 0.35 -27.40 7.86
N ASP A 53 0.06 -26.36 8.61
CA ASP A 53 -0.29 -26.48 10.01
C ASP A 53 -1.81 -26.71 10.12
N GLU A 54 -2.24 -27.96 10.12
CA GLU A 54 -3.64 -28.35 10.30
C GLU A 54 -4.21 -27.97 11.69
N PHE A 55 -3.33 -27.65 12.62
CA PHE A 55 -3.71 -27.38 14.00
C PHE A 55 -4.12 -25.93 14.26
N TYR A 56 -3.56 -24.99 13.50
CA TYR A 56 -3.87 -23.57 13.60
C TYR A 56 -4.67 -23.12 12.39
N GLY A 57 -5.81 -22.47 12.65
CA GLY A 57 -6.57 -21.80 11.61
C GLY A 57 -5.73 -20.71 10.92
N ASN A 58 -6.07 -20.38 9.69
CA ASN A 58 -5.47 -19.26 8.97
C ASN A 58 -6.57 -18.35 8.42
N ASP A 59 -6.23 -17.09 8.16
CA ASP A 59 -7.17 -16.08 7.70
C ASP A 59 -7.36 -16.09 6.18
N SER A 60 -7.16 -17.25 5.54
CA SER A 60 -7.32 -17.42 4.09
C SER A 60 -6.55 -16.38 3.29
N ASN A 61 -7.27 -15.45 2.62
CA ASN A 61 -6.70 -14.40 1.80
C ASN A 61 -6.43 -13.08 2.55
N PHE A 62 -6.62 -13.04 3.87
CA PHE A 62 -6.30 -11.87 4.69
C PHE A 62 -4.80 -11.84 5.04
N CYS A 63 -3.99 -11.88 4.02
CA CYS A 63 -2.54 -11.82 4.10
C CYS A 63 -1.99 -11.15 2.83
N SER A 64 -0.70 -10.89 2.80
CA SER A 64 -0.05 -10.20 1.66
C SER A 64 -0.71 -8.83 1.39
N ASN A 65 -0.79 -8.02 2.44
CA ASN A 65 -1.46 -6.71 2.43
C ASN A 65 -0.48 -5.56 2.18
N GLY A 66 0.75 -5.87 1.80
CA GLY A 66 1.84 -4.91 1.73
C GLY A 66 1.70 -3.87 0.63
N LEU A 67 2.15 -2.66 0.90
CA LEU A 67 2.43 -1.65 -0.11
C LEU A 67 3.62 -2.05 -0.97
N VAL A 68 4.51 -2.87 -0.40
CA VAL A 68 5.63 -3.50 -1.10
C VAL A 68 5.57 -5.02 -0.89
N ALA A 69 6.08 -5.76 -1.86
CA ALA A 69 6.22 -7.21 -1.76
C ALA A 69 7.27 -7.61 -0.71
N ALA A 70 7.34 -8.89 -0.36
CA ALA A 70 8.28 -9.40 0.63
C ALA A 70 9.76 -9.17 0.24
N ASP A 71 10.07 -9.16 -1.06
CA ASP A 71 11.38 -8.81 -1.61
C ASP A 71 11.63 -7.29 -1.72
N ARG A 72 10.67 -6.48 -1.25
CA ARG A 72 10.68 -5.02 -1.29
C ARG A 72 10.41 -4.40 -2.66
N SER A 73 10.08 -5.18 -3.67
CA SER A 73 9.56 -4.61 -4.92
C SER A 73 8.22 -3.89 -4.68
N LEU A 74 7.98 -2.83 -5.45
CA LEU A 74 6.79 -2.00 -5.24
C LEU A 74 5.54 -2.70 -5.79
N ASN A 75 4.51 -2.81 -4.98
CA ASN A 75 3.18 -3.14 -5.47
C ASN A 75 2.57 -1.93 -6.20
N PRO A 76 1.72 -2.14 -7.21
CA PRO A 76 1.19 -1.05 -8.03
C PRO A 76 0.50 0.07 -7.24
N HIS A 77 -0.22 -0.28 -6.20
CA HIS A 77 -0.93 0.68 -5.34
C HIS A 77 -0.01 1.55 -4.46
N MET A 78 1.27 1.21 -4.34
CA MET A 78 2.24 2.07 -3.66
C MET A 78 2.39 3.43 -4.34
N MET A 79 2.14 3.51 -5.64
CA MET A 79 2.22 4.77 -6.38
C MET A 79 1.09 5.73 -5.98
N GLU A 80 -0.10 5.21 -5.68
CA GLU A 80 -1.21 6.00 -5.13
C GLU A 80 -0.84 6.57 -3.75
N VAL A 81 -0.31 5.73 -2.86
CA VAL A 81 0.15 6.19 -1.54
C VAL A 81 1.22 7.28 -1.66
N LYS A 82 2.19 7.07 -2.54
CA LYS A 82 3.24 8.07 -2.82
C LYS A 82 2.65 9.40 -3.26
N LYS A 83 1.60 9.38 -4.09
CA LYS A 83 0.94 10.59 -4.57
C LYS A 83 0.13 11.28 -3.48
N VAL A 84 -0.67 10.53 -2.73
CA VAL A 84 -1.53 11.08 -1.67
C VAL A 84 -0.72 11.64 -0.51
N TYR A 85 0.37 10.97 -0.14
CA TYR A 85 1.25 11.41 0.96
C TYR A 85 2.32 12.42 0.54
N GLN A 86 2.26 12.91 -0.69
CA GLN A 86 3.22 13.89 -1.19
C GLN A 86 3.06 15.22 -0.42
N PRO A 87 4.09 15.68 0.31
CA PRO A 87 3.97 16.89 1.14
C PRO A 87 4.02 18.18 0.31
N ILE A 88 4.43 18.09 -0.96
CA ILE A 88 4.54 19.25 -1.85
C ILE A 88 3.68 19.01 -3.08
N GLY A 89 2.68 19.84 -3.26
CA GLY A 89 1.80 19.85 -4.42
C GLY A 89 2.24 20.85 -5.48
N PHE A 90 1.97 20.54 -6.75
CA PHE A 90 2.19 21.45 -7.88
C PHE A 90 0.89 21.60 -8.66
N GLU A 91 0.46 22.83 -8.85
CA GLU A 91 -0.72 23.15 -9.65
C GLU A 91 -0.29 24.01 -10.83
N PRO A 92 -0.56 23.58 -12.10
CA PRO A 92 -0.28 24.39 -13.25
C PRO A 92 -1.30 25.54 -13.37
N ILE A 93 -0.82 26.78 -13.42
CA ILE A 93 -1.65 27.96 -13.60
C ILE A 93 -1.66 28.36 -15.08
N ASP A 94 -0.48 28.55 -15.66
CA ASP A 94 -0.32 28.89 -17.06
C ASP A 94 0.95 28.24 -17.61
N LEU A 95 0.78 27.07 -18.21
CA LEU A 95 1.91 26.28 -18.73
C LEU A 95 2.61 26.98 -19.93
N SER A 96 1.88 27.80 -20.67
CA SER A 96 2.47 28.54 -21.84
C SER A 96 3.46 29.59 -21.38
N ASN A 97 3.28 30.18 -20.23
CA ASN A 97 4.18 31.14 -19.59
C ASN A 97 5.05 30.56 -18.49
N GLY A 98 5.01 29.22 -18.32
CA GLY A 98 5.80 28.52 -17.30
C GLY A 98 5.38 28.83 -15.86
N LEU A 99 4.12 29.21 -15.63
CA LEU A 99 3.62 29.59 -14.32
C LEU A 99 2.97 28.38 -13.61
N SER A 100 3.42 28.12 -12.40
CA SER A 100 2.85 27.09 -11.52
C SER A 100 2.78 27.58 -10.07
N LEU A 101 1.88 26.99 -9.30
CA LEU A 101 1.78 27.17 -7.86
C LEU A 101 2.38 25.98 -7.14
N ILE A 102 3.11 26.24 -6.05
CA ILE A 102 3.67 25.21 -5.17
C ILE A 102 2.93 25.31 -3.84
N HIS A 103 2.35 24.20 -3.40
CA HIS A 103 1.75 24.05 -2.08
C HIS A 103 2.68 23.22 -1.19
N ILE A 104 2.88 23.67 0.05
CA ILE A 104 3.71 23.01 1.08
C ILE A 104 2.87 22.80 2.32
#